data_78a6b118bc239ac016d46c69dc754a30
#
_entry.id   78a6b118bc239ac016d46c69dc754a30
#
_cell.length_a   1.000
_cell.length_b   1.000
_cell.length_c   1.000
_cell.angle_alpha   90.00
_cell.angle_beta   90.00
_cell.angle_gamma   90.00
#
_symmetry.space_group_name_H-M   'P 1'
#
loop_
_entity.id
_entity.type
_entity.pdbx_description
1 polymer ?
#
loop_
_entity_poly.entity_id
_entity_poly.type
_entity_poly.pdbx_seq_one_letter_code
_entity_poly.pdbx_strand_id
1 'polypeptide(L)'
;MEGRFNPNFRASYSLSVDYTDQGAFPYGMFIGTGNTDHKYVNPININDPSSYKRTVIANNLSLEYRNEHVILSSITGHQYFKDDMKMDQDFSPLSIFTLNQKQKQNAFSEELAIKSNTRNNYQWSFGLYGFYDDLHTDGPVDFKEDGIKTVLQPVFDQLKKDHPKMPYLKILDDHLYIPGSFDTPSYGLALYHQSTYNNLFTEGLSITAGIRLDYEKQKMDYNSEAKMRMGFGFVENGPVIDIEKLFPIPTTVMDASVSQDFWQVLPKISLKYECSPNTFTYVSVAKGYKTGGYNVQMSADVMQSQMQYDMMSAFKDMMLIEVKEPTPIEEVAAYKPEKSWNYEIGIRSELLFQRLSAELTGFYMDIKDVQLTKFVNSGNGRILTNAGKAKSYGIEASLRARIIDGLTADVNYGFTHATFRDYNNGKEDFKNNFIPYTPRHTLNVGLQYPRLFRNAWIDQFSASAQFSGVGKIFWTERNDIYQKFYGTVNAKVGVRKGIVNVNLWSRNITNTHYSAFYFESFGNPFIQLGKPFQIGAEVAIAF
;
A
#
# COMPACT_ATOMS: atom_id res chain seq x y z
N MET A 1 -7.23 -27.90 -7.15
CA MET A 1 -7.35 -29.15 -7.92
C MET A 1 -6.45 -29.06 -9.13
N GLU A 2 -5.70 -30.11 -9.41
CA GLU A 2 -4.85 -30.21 -10.60
C GLU A 2 -5.25 -31.48 -11.36
N GLY A 3 -5.47 -31.33 -12.66
CA GLY A 3 -5.80 -32.45 -13.56
C GLY A 3 -4.86 -32.47 -14.77
N ARG A 4 -4.27 -33.61 -15.06
CA ARG A 4 -3.60 -33.88 -16.34
C ARG A 4 -4.54 -34.71 -17.20
N PHE A 5 -5.10 -34.10 -18.24
CA PHE A 5 -6.04 -34.77 -19.13
C PHE A 5 -5.33 -35.63 -20.16
N ASN A 6 -4.10 -35.22 -20.53
CA ASN A 6 -3.17 -35.98 -21.38
C ASN A 6 -1.74 -35.44 -21.14
N PRO A 7 -0.67 -36.06 -21.71
CA PRO A 7 0.72 -35.60 -21.55
C PRO A 7 0.97 -34.15 -21.96
N ASN A 8 0.13 -33.59 -22.83
CA ASN A 8 0.30 -32.27 -23.41
C ASN A 8 -0.61 -31.20 -22.77
N PHE A 9 -1.65 -31.57 -22.04
CA PHE A 9 -2.62 -30.65 -21.52
C PHE A 9 -2.78 -30.78 -20.00
N ARG A 10 -2.58 -29.67 -19.30
CA ARG A 10 -2.73 -29.53 -17.86
C ARG A 10 -3.73 -28.42 -17.54
N ALA A 11 -4.61 -28.66 -16.61
CA ALA A 11 -5.49 -27.65 -16.02
C ALA A 11 -5.30 -27.63 -14.51
N SER A 12 -5.25 -26.45 -13.93
CA SER A 12 -5.28 -26.28 -12.48
C SER A 12 -6.29 -25.21 -12.09
N TYR A 13 -7.05 -25.49 -11.05
CA TYR A 13 -8.01 -24.54 -10.48
C TYR A 13 -7.74 -24.40 -9.00
N SER A 14 -7.69 -23.15 -8.53
CA SER A 14 -7.60 -22.82 -7.11
C SER A 14 -8.73 -21.88 -6.70
N LEU A 15 -9.32 -22.17 -5.55
CA LEU A 15 -10.28 -21.33 -4.85
C LEU A 15 -9.69 -21.01 -3.48
N SER A 16 -9.66 -19.73 -3.11
CA SER A 16 -9.37 -19.31 -1.75
C SER A 16 -10.48 -18.42 -1.20
N VAL A 17 -10.78 -18.61 0.08
CA VAL A 17 -11.72 -17.78 0.83
C VAL A 17 -10.98 -17.28 2.06
N ASP A 18 -10.93 -15.97 2.23
CA ASP A 18 -10.35 -15.32 3.40
C ASP A 18 -11.44 -14.50 4.08
N TYR A 19 -11.61 -14.71 5.38
CA TYR A 19 -12.51 -13.91 6.21
C TYR A 19 -11.72 -13.33 7.37
N THR A 20 -11.83 -12.01 7.55
CA THR A 20 -11.20 -11.26 8.63
C THR A 20 -12.28 -10.55 9.43
N ASP A 21 -12.24 -10.66 10.75
CA ASP A 21 -13.03 -9.86 11.70
C ASP A 21 -12.09 -9.44 12.82
N GLN A 22 -11.80 -8.16 12.89
CA GLN A 22 -10.85 -7.60 13.86
C GLN A 22 -11.39 -6.34 14.50
N GLY A 23 -10.91 -6.07 15.72
CA GLY A 23 -11.25 -4.87 16.46
C GLY A 23 -10.46 -3.64 16.00
N ALA A 24 -10.43 -2.66 16.86
CA ALA A 24 -9.93 -1.31 16.64
C ALA A 24 -8.51 -1.19 16.09
N PHE A 25 -8.21 -0.02 15.61
CA PHE A 25 -6.90 0.45 15.17
C PHE A 25 -6.07 0.88 16.39
N PRO A 26 -4.96 0.18 16.73
CA PRO A 26 -4.24 0.39 17.99
C PRO A 26 -3.21 1.52 17.88
N TYR A 27 -3.67 2.75 17.73
CA TYR A 27 -2.82 3.94 17.61
C TYR A 27 -2.81 4.72 18.93
N GLY A 28 -1.60 4.95 19.48
CA GLY A 28 -1.39 5.80 20.63
C GLY A 28 -0.76 7.13 20.24
N MET A 29 -1.18 8.21 20.89
CA MET A 29 -0.62 9.54 20.63
C MET A 29 0.86 9.58 21.05
N PHE A 30 1.72 10.09 20.18
CA PHE A 30 3.15 10.24 20.42
C PHE A 30 3.44 11.65 20.95
N ILE A 31 3.99 11.73 22.15
CA ILE A 31 4.31 13.01 22.82
C ILE A 31 5.82 13.33 22.80
N GLY A 32 6.62 12.53 22.09
CA GLY A 32 8.05 12.70 21.99
C GLY A 32 8.50 13.48 20.76
N THR A 33 9.81 13.57 20.57
CA THR A 33 10.45 14.15 19.40
C THR A 33 11.58 13.25 18.90
N GLY A 34 11.82 13.26 17.60
CA GLY A 34 12.94 12.53 16.99
C GLY A 34 12.70 11.01 16.94
N ASN A 35 13.37 10.25 17.80
CA ASN A 35 13.19 8.79 17.84
C ASN A 35 11.84 8.40 18.45
N THR A 36 11.10 7.55 17.74
CA THR A 36 9.81 7.02 18.20
C THR A 36 10.03 5.93 19.28
N ASP A 37 10.29 6.35 20.51
CA ASP A 37 10.45 5.45 21.67
C ASP A 37 9.08 5.20 22.31
N HIS A 38 8.74 3.93 22.58
CA HIS A 38 7.46 3.49 23.14
C HIS A 38 7.07 4.18 24.47
N LYS A 39 8.05 4.63 25.27
CA LYS A 39 7.80 5.36 26.52
C LYS A 39 7.16 6.74 26.32
N TYR A 40 7.20 7.28 25.10
CA TYR A 40 6.54 8.54 24.72
C TYR A 40 5.25 8.31 23.93
N VAL A 41 4.72 7.09 23.93
CA VAL A 41 3.44 6.76 23.30
C VAL A 41 2.40 6.61 24.39
N ASN A 42 1.40 7.47 24.38
CA ASN A 42 0.29 7.39 25.32
C ASN A 42 -0.51 6.09 25.10
N PRO A 43 -1.19 5.58 26.14
CA PRO A 43 -2.16 4.52 25.97
C PRO A 43 -3.21 4.90 24.93
N ILE A 44 -3.70 3.89 24.21
CA ILE A 44 -4.80 4.06 23.26
C ILE A 44 -6.01 4.60 24.00
N ASN A 45 -6.56 5.72 23.54
CA ASN A 45 -7.69 6.39 24.16
C ASN A 45 -8.63 6.94 23.08
N ILE A 46 -9.41 6.04 22.49
CA ILE A 46 -10.45 6.34 21.49
C ILE A 46 -11.82 6.28 22.17
N ASN A 47 -12.74 7.15 21.75
CA ASN A 47 -14.10 7.20 22.32
C ASN A 47 -15.12 6.46 21.45
N ASP A 48 -14.89 6.33 20.15
CA ASP A 48 -15.79 5.67 19.22
C ASP A 48 -15.34 4.24 18.89
N PRO A 49 -16.25 3.26 18.84
CA PRO A 49 -15.91 1.89 18.53
C PRO A 49 -15.43 1.75 17.08
N SER A 50 -14.30 1.10 16.92
CA SER A 50 -13.69 0.84 15.62
C SER A 50 -13.64 -0.66 15.33
N SER A 51 -13.82 -1.05 14.06
CA SER A 51 -13.78 -2.45 13.61
C SER A 51 -13.43 -2.54 12.13
N TYR A 52 -12.91 -3.68 11.72
CA TYR A 52 -12.67 -3.99 10.32
C TYR A 52 -13.10 -5.43 10.01
N LYS A 53 -14.00 -5.59 9.05
CA LYS A 53 -14.46 -6.89 8.55
C LYS A 53 -14.19 -6.98 7.06
N ARG A 54 -13.67 -8.14 6.62
CA ARG A 54 -13.33 -8.35 5.21
C ARG A 54 -13.64 -9.77 4.78
N THR A 55 -14.18 -9.91 3.58
CA THR A 55 -14.31 -11.19 2.87
C THR A 55 -13.62 -11.06 1.52
N VAL A 56 -12.74 -12.01 1.21
CA VAL A 56 -12.11 -12.16 -0.11
C VAL A 56 -12.37 -13.56 -0.63
N ILE A 57 -12.88 -13.65 -1.85
CA ILE A 57 -13.03 -14.92 -2.59
C ILE A 57 -12.22 -14.77 -3.86
N ALA A 58 -11.16 -15.59 -4.02
CA ALA A 58 -10.34 -15.56 -5.21
C ALA A 58 -10.36 -16.91 -5.91
N ASN A 59 -10.58 -16.85 -7.22
CA ASN A 59 -10.61 -17.98 -8.14
C ASN A 59 -9.49 -17.81 -9.15
N ASN A 60 -8.76 -18.88 -9.45
CA ASN A 60 -7.74 -18.88 -10.46
C ASN A 60 -7.83 -20.19 -11.28
N LEU A 61 -8.00 -20.05 -12.58
CA LEU A 61 -7.96 -21.16 -13.55
C LEU A 61 -6.73 -20.98 -14.42
N SER A 62 -5.87 -22.00 -14.45
CA SER A 62 -4.69 -22.03 -15.31
C SER A 62 -4.79 -23.22 -16.25
N LEU A 63 -4.71 -22.97 -17.54
CA LEU A 63 -4.69 -23.95 -18.61
C LEU A 63 -3.33 -23.90 -19.31
N GLU A 64 -2.68 -25.02 -19.46
CA GLU A 64 -1.42 -25.15 -20.18
C GLU A 64 -1.51 -26.26 -21.22
N TYR A 65 -1.21 -25.93 -22.47
CA TYR A 65 -0.96 -26.88 -23.53
C TYR A 65 0.49 -26.82 -23.96
N ARG A 66 1.15 -27.97 -23.98
CA ARG A 66 2.56 -28.09 -24.31
C ARG A 66 2.76 -29.11 -25.41
N ASN A 67 3.47 -28.72 -26.47
CA ASN A 67 4.00 -29.64 -27.47
C ASN A 67 5.52 -29.46 -27.61
N GLU A 68 6.12 -30.11 -28.60
CA GLU A 68 7.57 -30.09 -28.84
C GLU A 68 8.10 -28.69 -29.21
N HIS A 69 7.26 -27.76 -29.68
CA HIS A 69 7.66 -26.48 -30.24
C HIS A 69 7.25 -25.31 -29.37
N VAL A 70 6.06 -25.36 -28.78
CA VAL A 70 5.47 -24.25 -28.04
C VAL A 70 4.76 -24.69 -26.77
N ILE A 71 4.66 -23.75 -25.83
CA ILE A 71 3.78 -23.83 -24.66
C ILE A 71 2.77 -22.69 -24.79
N LEU A 72 1.49 -23.05 -24.79
CA LEU A 72 0.37 -22.12 -24.71
C LEU A 72 -0.14 -22.11 -23.28
N SER A 73 -0.38 -20.95 -22.72
CA SER A 73 -0.96 -20.79 -21.40
C SER A 73 -2.09 -19.76 -21.40
N SER A 74 -3.14 -20.07 -20.66
CA SER A 74 -4.23 -19.15 -20.31
C SER A 74 -4.36 -19.14 -18.80
N ILE A 75 -4.37 -17.94 -18.21
CA ILE A 75 -4.52 -17.76 -16.77
C ILE A 75 -5.66 -16.78 -16.55
N THR A 76 -6.80 -17.29 -16.08
CA THR A 76 -7.98 -16.51 -15.72
C THR A 76 -8.04 -16.32 -14.22
N GLY A 77 -8.07 -15.07 -13.78
CA GLY A 77 -8.26 -14.67 -12.37
C GLY A 77 -9.59 -13.99 -12.16
N HIS A 78 -10.25 -14.31 -11.05
CA HIS A 78 -11.41 -13.57 -10.55
C HIS A 78 -11.30 -13.38 -9.06
N GLN A 79 -11.51 -12.14 -8.59
CA GLN A 79 -11.55 -11.80 -7.19
C GLN A 79 -12.83 -11.04 -6.86
N TYR A 80 -13.55 -11.53 -5.86
CA TYR A 80 -14.59 -10.79 -5.17
C TYR A 80 -14.03 -10.33 -3.82
N PHE A 81 -14.15 -9.04 -3.54
CA PHE A 81 -13.74 -8.43 -2.28
C PHE A 81 -14.92 -7.64 -1.72
N LYS A 82 -15.10 -7.73 -0.40
CA LYS A 82 -16.06 -6.92 0.35
C LYS A 82 -15.47 -6.60 1.70
N ASP A 83 -15.51 -5.32 2.10
CA ASP A 83 -15.16 -4.92 3.46
C ASP A 83 -16.16 -3.95 4.09
N ASP A 84 -16.06 -3.82 5.42
CA ASP A 84 -16.78 -2.85 6.26
C ASP A 84 -15.79 -2.39 7.33
N MET A 85 -15.37 -1.14 7.25
CA MET A 85 -14.45 -0.47 8.16
C MET A 85 -15.17 0.64 8.89
N LYS A 86 -15.19 0.55 10.22
CA LYS A 86 -15.60 1.63 11.11
C LYS A 86 -14.39 2.13 11.85
N MET A 87 -14.16 3.42 11.85
CA MET A 87 -12.97 4.00 12.43
C MET A 87 -13.28 5.31 13.13
N ASP A 88 -12.84 5.43 14.38
CA ASP A 88 -12.62 6.68 15.05
C ASP A 88 -11.40 7.34 14.39
N GLN A 89 -11.62 8.34 13.54
CA GLN A 89 -10.59 8.87 12.65
C GLN A 89 -9.68 9.87 13.35
N ASP A 90 -10.12 10.46 14.46
CA ASP A 90 -9.28 11.38 15.23
C ASP A 90 -8.37 10.68 16.25
N PHE A 91 -8.62 9.39 16.54
CA PHE A 91 -7.86 8.52 17.44
C PHE A 91 -7.67 9.13 18.85
N SER A 92 -8.62 9.95 19.30
CA SER A 92 -8.56 10.69 20.55
C SER A 92 -9.82 10.47 21.39
N PRO A 93 -9.89 10.97 22.64
CA PRO A 93 -11.12 10.90 23.43
C PRO A 93 -12.17 11.96 23.03
N LEU A 94 -11.90 12.77 22.01
CA LEU A 94 -12.85 13.78 21.51
C LEU A 94 -13.80 13.18 20.50
N SER A 95 -15.02 13.69 20.41
CA SER A 95 -15.99 13.33 19.38
C SER A 95 -15.85 14.23 18.16
N ILE A 96 -14.75 14.05 17.38
CA ILE A 96 -14.47 14.87 16.18
C ILE A 96 -15.20 14.31 14.97
N PHE A 97 -14.81 13.12 14.48
CA PHE A 97 -15.56 12.44 13.42
C PHE A 97 -15.26 10.95 13.31
N THR A 98 -16.21 10.23 12.73
CA THR A 98 -16.08 8.81 12.39
C THR A 98 -16.16 8.61 10.90
N LEU A 99 -15.37 7.65 10.41
CA LEU A 99 -15.42 7.13 9.06
C LEU A 99 -16.07 5.75 9.06
N ASN A 100 -17.08 5.57 8.20
CA ASN A 100 -17.69 4.26 7.98
C ASN A 100 -17.56 3.90 6.50
N GLN A 101 -16.45 3.24 6.13
CA GLN A 101 -16.17 2.89 4.75
C GLN A 101 -16.64 1.45 4.47
N LYS A 102 -17.40 1.29 3.39
CA LYS A 102 -17.76 -0.03 2.86
C LYS A 102 -17.31 -0.13 1.42
N GLN A 103 -16.63 -1.21 1.09
CA GLN A 103 -16.17 -1.45 -0.27
C GLN A 103 -16.68 -2.78 -0.80
N LYS A 104 -16.95 -2.81 -2.10
CA LYS A 104 -17.29 -3.99 -2.86
C LYS A 104 -16.58 -3.95 -4.20
N GLN A 105 -15.82 -4.99 -4.50
CA GLN A 105 -15.01 -5.08 -5.71
C GLN A 105 -15.24 -6.40 -6.43
N ASN A 106 -15.31 -6.34 -7.76
CA ASN A 106 -15.20 -7.49 -8.66
C ASN A 106 -14.06 -7.23 -9.64
N ALA A 107 -13.02 -8.04 -9.56
CA ALA A 107 -11.87 -7.95 -10.44
C ALA A 107 -11.74 -9.21 -11.29
N PHE A 108 -11.56 -9.03 -12.60
CA PHE A 108 -11.29 -10.10 -13.57
C PHE A 108 -9.98 -9.81 -14.28
N SER A 109 -9.20 -10.86 -14.52
CA SER A 109 -8.01 -10.76 -15.34
C SER A 109 -7.82 -12.00 -16.20
N GLU A 110 -7.26 -11.81 -17.39
CA GLU A 110 -6.89 -12.88 -18.32
C GLU A 110 -5.51 -12.63 -18.89
N GLU A 111 -4.67 -13.65 -18.85
CA GLU A 111 -3.38 -13.66 -19.53
C GLU A 111 -3.30 -14.83 -20.50
N LEU A 112 -3.10 -14.52 -21.77
CA LEU A 112 -2.84 -15.48 -22.83
C LEU A 112 -1.38 -15.37 -23.23
N ALA A 113 -0.62 -16.45 -23.13
CA ALA A 113 0.78 -16.43 -23.51
C ALA A 113 1.16 -17.64 -24.37
N ILE A 114 2.05 -17.39 -25.31
CA ILE A 114 2.73 -18.40 -26.09
C ILE A 114 4.24 -18.24 -25.91
N LYS A 115 4.94 -19.32 -25.62
CA LYS A 115 6.40 -19.33 -25.50
C LYS A 115 7.02 -20.51 -26.24
N SER A 116 8.23 -20.32 -26.73
CA SER A 116 8.99 -21.40 -27.36
C SER A 116 9.27 -22.52 -26.35
N ASN A 117 9.15 -23.76 -26.78
CA ASN A 117 9.48 -24.97 -26.02
C ASN A 117 10.60 -25.75 -26.74
N THR A 118 11.61 -25.04 -27.23
CA THR A 118 12.73 -25.65 -27.97
C THR A 118 13.99 -25.55 -27.12
N ARG A 119 14.94 -26.48 -27.35
CA ARG A 119 16.29 -26.44 -26.77
C ARG A 119 17.27 -25.59 -27.59
N ASN A 120 16.75 -24.84 -28.56
CA ASN A 120 17.56 -23.97 -29.40
C ASN A 120 18.11 -22.78 -28.63
N ASN A 121 19.17 -22.19 -29.14
CA ASN A 121 19.75 -20.97 -28.54
C ASN A 121 18.77 -19.80 -28.51
N TYR A 122 17.81 -19.74 -29.43
CA TYR A 122 16.79 -18.72 -29.47
C TYR A 122 15.51 -19.18 -28.78
N GLN A 123 15.12 -18.41 -27.73
CA GLN A 123 13.88 -18.59 -26.96
C GLN A 123 13.09 -17.31 -27.02
N TRP A 124 11.78 -17.42 -27.07
CA TRP A 124 10.89 -16.26 -27.12
C TRP A 124 9.59 -16.51 -26.36
N SER A 125 8.97 -15.42 -25.92
CA SER A 125 7.62 -15.41 -25.39
C SER A 125 6.86 -14.21 -25.93
N PHE A 126 5.56 -14.39 -26.15
CA PHE A 126 4.61 -13.37 -26.54
C PHE A 126 3.37 -13.54 -25.69
N GLY A 127 2.77 -12.45 -25.19
CA GLY A 127 1.55 -12.52 -24.40
C GLY A 127 0.68 -11.30 -24.51
N LEU A 128 -0.59 -11.55 -24.25
CA LEU A 128 -1.66 -10.56 -24.13
C LEU A 128 -2.22 -10.66 -22.71
N TYR A 129 -2.39 -9.54 -22.05
CA TYR A 129 -2.99 -9.44 -20.73
C TYR A 129 -4.12 -8.42 -20.77
N GLY A 130 -5.21 -8.71 -20.08
CA GLY A 130 -6.30 -7.77 -19.87
C GLY A 130 -6.88 -7.90 -18.49
N PHE A 131 -7.40 -6.80 -17.95
CA PHE A 131 -8.15 -6.81 -16.69
C PHE A 131 -9.33 -5.83 -16.74
N TYR A 132 -10.30 -6.12 -15.90
CA TYR A 132 -11.41 -5.24 -15.55
C TYR A 132 -11.60 -5.30 -14.04
N ASP A 133 -11.66 -4.15 -13.40
CA ASP A 133 -11.85 -3.99 -11.97
C ASP A 133 -12.99 -3.00 -11.73
N ASP A 134 -14.01 -3.42 -11.00
CA ASP A 134 -15.18 -2.65 -10.64
C ASP A 134 -15.22 -2.51 -9.12
N LEU A 135 -14.80 -1.34 -8.63
CA LEU A 135 -14.76 -1.02 -7.21
C LEU A 135 -15.80 0.05 -6.89
N HIS A 136 -16.76 -0.33 -6.05
CA HIS A 136 -17.69 0.58 -5.39
C HIS A 136 -17.25 0.84 -3.96
N THR A 137 -17.27 2.11 -3.54
CA THR A 137 -16.93 2.56 -2.18
C THR A 137 -18.00 3.49 -1.65
N ASP A 138 -18.64 3.11 -0.54
CA ASP A 138 -19.37 4.03 0.31
C ASP A 138 -18.45 4.50 1.43
N GLY A 139 -18.25 5.79 1.57
CA GLY A 139 -17.31 6.38 2.54
C GLY A 139 -17.88 7.63 3.18
N PRO A 140 -19.03 7.55 3.90
CA PRO A 140 -19.58 8.71 4.58
C PRO A 140 -18.68 9.16 5.73
N VAL A 141 -18.63 10.48 5.93
CA VAL A 141 -17.98 11.14 7.06
C VAL A 141 -19.07 11.76 7.95
N ASP A 142 -19.02 11.48 9.23
CA ASP A 142 -19.93 12.04 10.24
C ASP A 142 -19.13 12.94 11.20
N PHE A 143 -19.18 14.27 10.99
CA PHE A 143 -18.64 15.25 11.93
C PHE A 143 -19.58 15.34 13.14
N LYS A 144 -19.01 15.12 14.31
CA LYS A 144 -19.69 15.18 15.59
C LYS A 144 -19.51 16.53 16.28
N GLU A 145 -20.06 16.68 17.46
CA GLU A 145 -20.12 17.96 18.19
C GLU A 145 -18.74 18.62 18.34
N ASP A 146 -17.70 17.86 18.76
CA ASP A 146 -16.35 18.42 18.90
C ASP A 146 -15.75 18.76 17.53
N GLY A 147 -16.05 17.99 16.49
CA GLY A 147 -15.64 18.27 15.13
C GLY A 147 -16.24 19.54 14.56
N ILE A 148 -17.52 19.75 14.80
CA ILE A 148 -18.19 21.02 14.45
C ILE A 148 -17.46 22.19 15.14
N LYS A 149 -17.20 22.09 16.45
CA LYS A 149 -16.60 23.17 17.24
C LYS A 149 -15.13 23.43 16.93
N THR A 150 -14.34 22.36 16.70
CA THR A 150 -12.87 22.46 16.63
C THR A 150 -12.34 22.47 15.21
N VAL A 151 -13.09 21.94 14.23
CA VAL A 151 -12.66 21.83 12.83
C VAL A 151 -13.45 22.77 11.93
N LEU A 152 -14.79 22.71 11.96
CA LEU A 152 -15.62 23.44 11.01
C LEU A 152 -15.87 24.89 11.44
N GLN A 153 -16.28 25.15 12.68
CA GLN A 153 -16.57 26.50 13.16
C GLN A 153 -15.35 27.46 13.07
N PRO A 154 -14.10 27.05 13.36
CA PRO A 154 -12.92 27.92 13.22
C PRO A 154 -12.71 28.48 11.82
N VAL A 155 -13.19 27.81 10.78
CA VAL A 155 -13.13 28.32 9.38
C VAL A 155 -13.96 29.61 9.26
N PHE A 156 -15.16 29.63 9.83
CA PHE A 156 -16.04 30.80 9.82
C PHE A 156 -15.55 31.90 10.77
N ASP A 157 -14.94 31.51 11.90
CA ASP A 157 -14.34 32.46 12.84
C ASP A 157 -13.13 33.17 12.21
N GLN A 158 -12.33 32.45 11.38
CA GLN A 158 -11.24 33.06 10.63
C GLN A 158 -11.77 34.00 9.54
N LEU A 159 -12.83 33.62 8.83
CA LEU A 159 -13.48 34.45 7.84
C LEU A 159 -13.96 35.79 8.44
N LYS A 160 -14.53 35.77 9.65
CA LYS A 160 -14.93 36.99 10.41
C LYS A 160 -13.73 37.88 10.70
N LYS A 161 -12.57 37.29 11.03
CA LYS A 161 -11.32 38.06 11.29
C LYS A 161 -10.83 38.74 10.00
N ASP A 162 -10.88 38.01 8.88
CA ASP A 162 -10.43 38.53 7.60
C ASP A 162 -11.40 39.58 7.03
N HIS A 163 -12.69 39.49 7.38
CA HIS A 163 -13.77 40.39 6.97
C HIS A 163 -14.51 40.98 8.21
N PRO A 164 -13.93 41.95 8.92
CA PRO A 164 -14.51 42.45 10.20
C PRO A 164 -15.93 43.04 10.12
N LYS A 165 -16.38 43.44 8.91
CA LYS A 165 -17.73 43.97 8.69
C LYS A 165 -18.80 42.89 8.58
N MET A 166 -18.42 41.63 8.35
CA MET A 166 -19.36 40.50 8.28
C MET A 166 -19.98 40.22 9.66
N PRO A 167 -21.20 39.69 9.72
CA PRO A 167 -21.75 39.14 10.96
C PRO A 167 -20.93 37.91 11.40
N TYR A 168 -21.06 37.50 12.63
CA TYR A 168 -20.56 36.23 13.13
C TYR A 168 -21.42 35.11 12.54
N LEU A 169 -20.82 34.18 11.83
CA LEU A 169 -21.47 32.99 11.32
C LEU A 169 -21.30 31.84 12.31
N LYS A 170 -22.38 31.14 12.60
CA LYS A 170 -22.37 30.03 13.55
C LYS A 170 -23.07 28.82 12.97
N ILE A 171 -22.41 27.65 13.05
CA ILE A 171 -23.02 26.36 12.71
C ILE A 171 -24.03 26.03 13.83
N LEU A 172 -25.27 25.70 13.45
CA LEU A 172 -26.35 25.39 14.37
C LEU A 172 -26.55 23.90 14.61
N ASP A 173 -25.99 23.06 13.73
CA ASP A 173 -26.03 21.61 13.87
C ASP A 173 -24.95 21.13 14.83
N ASP A 174 -25.24 20.10 15.58
CA ASP A 174 -24.29 19.36 16.44
C ASP A 174 -23.71 18.13 15.72
N HIS A 175 -24.24 17.80 14.54
CA HIS A 175 -23.77 16.76 13.65
C HIS A 175 -23.83 17.21 12.21
N LEU A 176 -22.81 16.85 11.39
CA LEU A 176 -22.83 17.03 9.96
C LEU A 176 -22.45 15.72 9.28
N TYR A 177 -23.44 15.06 8.68
CA TYR A 177 -23.26 13.84 7.92
C TYR A 177 -23.04 14.18 6.45
N ILE A 178 -21.91 13.76 5.88
CA ILE A 178 -21.53 13.91 4.49
C ILE A 178 -21.48 12.53 3.87
N PRO A 179 -22.49 12.09 3.11
CA PRO A 179 -22.42 10.85 2.37
C PRO A 179 -21.36 10.95 1.28
N GLY A 180 -20.72 9.84 0.93
CA GLY A 180 -19.79 9.75 -0.19
C GLY A 180 -19.95 8.40 -0.84
N SER A 181 -20.34 8.37 -2.10
CA SER A 181 -20.45 7.16 -2.92
C SER A 181 -19.58 7.30 -4.16
N PHE A 182 -18.77 6.29 -4.42
CA PHE A 182 -17.76 6.29 -5.48
C PHE A 182 -17.82 4.99 -6.26
N ASP A 183 -17.98 5.10 -7.56
CA ASP A 183 -17.73 4.01 -8.50
C ASP A 183 -16.42 4.29 -9.23
N THR A 184 -15.45 3.40 -9.05
CA THR A 184 -14.10 3.57 -9.61
C THR A 184 -13.72 2.40 -10.52
N PRO A 185 -14.44 2.21 -11.65
CA PRO A 185 -14.11 1.15 -12.60
C PRO A 185 -12.78 1.47 -13.30
N SER A 186 -11.97 0.43 -13.45
CA SER A 186 -10.73 0.48 -14.21
C SER A 186 -10.57 -0.72 -15.13
N TYR A 187 -9.93 -0.53 -16.27
CA TYR A 187 -9.57 -1.61 -17.17
C TYR A 187 -8.26 -1.33 -17.87
N GLY A 188 -7.58 -2.39 -18.24
CA GLY A 188 -6.31 -2.28 -18.94
C GLY A 188 -6.06 -3.44 -19.88
N LEU A 189 -5.22 -3.17 -20.87
CA LEU A 189 -4.72 -4.13 -21.84
C LEU A 189 -3.21 -3.99 -21.95
N ALA A 190 -2.51 -5.13 -22.05
CA ALA A 190 -1.09 -5.15 -22.27
C ALA A 190 -0.69 -6.16 -23.32
N LEU A 191 0.27 -5.78 -24.14
CA LEU A 191 0.92 -6.64 -25.10
C LEU A 191 2.40 -6.71 -24.76
N TYR A 192 2.98 -7.91 -24.70
CA TYR A 192 4.39 -8.04 -24.41
C TYR A 192 5.07 -9.10 -25.29
N HIS A 193 6.34 -8.85 -25.54
CA HIS A 193 7.24 -9.76 -26.22
C HIS A 193 8.60 -9.78 -25.53
N GLN A 194 9.21 -10.95 -25.41
CA GLN A 194 10.57 -11.12 -24.94
C GLN A 194 11.29 -12.16 -25.81
N SER A 195 12.51 -11.86 -26.20
CA SER A 195 13.43 -12.75 -26.90
C SER A 195 14.70 -12.93 -26.07
N THR A 196 15.16 -14.16 -25.97
CA THR A 196 16.45 -14.52 -25.37
C THR A 196 17.26 -15.31 -26.38
N TYR A 197 18.51 -14.88 -26.61
CA TYR A 197 19.48 -15.62 -27.41
C TYR A 197 20.60 -16.11 -26.50
N ASN A 198 20.72 -17.42 -26.35
CA ASN A 198 21.73 -18.08 -25.53
C ASN A 198 22.99 -18.36 -26.37
N ASN A 199 24.15 -18.39 -25.74
CA ASN A 199 25.45 -18.62 -26.37
C ASN A 199 25.75 -17.63 -27.50
N LEU A 200 25.42 -16.37 -27.31
CA LEU A 200 25.69 -15.28 -28.25
C LEU A 200 27.20 -14.96 -28.25
N PHE A 201 27.86 -15.09 -29.41
CA PHE A 201 29.30 -14.90 -29.62
C PHE A 201 30.22 -15.85 -28.85
N THR A 202 29.85 -16.28 -27.65
CA THR A 202 30.62 -17.22 -26.82
C THR A 202 29.66 -18.10 -26.02
N GLU A 203 30.12 -19.29 -25.65
CA GLU A 203 29.38 -20.20 -24.79
C GLU A 203 29.12 -19.54 -23.42
N GLY A 204 27.89 -19.71 -22.91
CA GLY A 204 27.46 -19.15 -21.63
C GLY A 204 26.99 -17.70 -21.67
N LEU A 205 27.21 -16.92 -22.75
CA LEU A 205 26.69 -15.56 -22.86
C LEU A 205 25.28 -15.55 -23.44
N SER A 206 24.33 -15.02 -22.69
CA SER A 206 22.93 -14.86 -23.12
C SER A 206 22.51 -13.39 -23.10
N ILE A 207 21.78 -12.97 -24.13
CA ILE A 207 21.12 -11.67 -24.19
C ILE A 207 19.61 -11.87 -24.16
N THR A 208 18.93 -11.07 -23.33
CA THR A 208 17.47 -10.99 -23.31
C THR A 208 17.05 -9.57 -23.62
N ALA A 209 16.12 -9.41 -24.58
CA ALA A 209 15.46 -8.15 -24.88
C ALA A 209 13.95 -8.33 -24.79
N GLY A 210 13.26 -7.41 -24.16
CA GLY A 210 11.81 -7.43 -24.02
C GLY A 210 11.20 -6.04 -24.12
N ILE A 211 9.94 -6.03 -24.52
CA ILE A 211 9.12 -4.83 -24.55
C ILE A 211 7.70 -5.19 -24.10
N ARG A 212 7.09 -4.32 -23.30
CA ARG A 212 5.69 -4.40 -22.94
C ARG A 212 5.04 -3.04 -23.18
N LEU A 213 3.87 -3.07 -23.79
CA LEU A 213 3.02 -1.92 -24.04
C LEU A 213 1.77 -2.08 -23.21
N ASP A 214 1.54 -1.15 -22.29
CA ASP A 214 0.35 -1.12 -21.43
C ASP A 214 -0.53 0.08 -21.77
N TYR A 215 -1.83 -0.17 -21.81
CA TYR A 215 -2.88 0.83 -21.79
C TYR A 215 -3.77 0.59 -20.59
N GLU A 216 -4.08 1.64 -19.84
CA GLU A 216 -4.98 1.57 -18.70
C GLU A 216 -5.89 2.78 -18.71
N LYS A 217 -7.18 2.58 -18.45
CA LYS A 217 -8.16 3.64 -18.25
C LYS A 217 -8.85 3.45 -16.91
N GLN A 218 -9.01 4.56 -16.20
CA GLN A 218 -9.66 4.64 -14.90
C GLN A 218 -10.72 5.71 -14.95
N LYS A 219 -11.84 5.46 -14.30
CA LYS A 219 -12.94 6.39 -14.13
C LYS A 219 -13.24 6.52 -12.64
N MET A 220 -13.73 7.68 -12.23
CA MET A 220 -14.34 7.87 -10.91
C MET A 220 -15.66 8.61 -11.12
N ASP A 221 -16.76 7.96 -10.79
CA ASP A 221 -18.07 8.59 -10.61
C ASP A 221 -18.24 8.86 -9.12
N TYR A 222 -18.58 10.08 -8.79
CA TYR A 222 -18.67 10.54 -7.41
C TYR A 222 -20.02 11.21 -7.19
N ASN A 223 -20.73 10.77 -6.13
CA ASN A 223 -21.96 11.38 -5.69
C ASN A 223 -21.92 11.67 -4.18
N SER A 224 -22.26 12.90 -3.82
CA SER A 224 -22.41 13.32 -2.44
C SER A 224 -23.36 14.50 -2.34
N GLU A 225 -24.08 14.59 -1.24
CA GLU A 225 -24.89 15.76 -0.92
C GLU A 225 -24.77 16.10 0.56
N ALA A 226 -24.71 17.38 0.89
CA ALA A 226 -24.66 17.82 2.27
C ALA A 226 -25.38 19.16 2.47
N LYS A 227 -25.97 19.34 3.65
CA LYS A 227 -26.60 20.59 4.06
C LYS A 227 -26.18 20.91 5.49
N MET A 228 -25.77 22.14 5.73
CA MET A 228 -25.34 22.62 7.03
C MET A 228 -26.22 23.80 7.45
N ARG A 229 -26.87 23.69 8.60
CA ARG A 229 -27.67 24.79 9.14
C ARG A 229 -26.76 25.84 9.76
N MET A 230 -26.96 27.07 9.35
CA MET A 230 -26.16 28.21 9.78
C MET A 230 -27.02 29.29 10.42
N GLY A 231 -26.44 30.00 11.34
CA GLY A 231 -27.00 31.20 11.89
C GLY A 231 -26.02 32.37 11.85
N PHE A 232 -26.50 33.58 12.00
CA PHE A 232 -25.65 34.75 12.13
C PHE A 232 -26.00 35.60 13.35
N GLY A 233 -25.00 36.29 13.89
CA GLY A 233 -25.14 37.23 14.99
C GLY A 233 -24.28 38.47 14.77
N PHE A 234 -24.64 39.57 15.37
CA PHE A 234 -23.89 40.84 15.27
C PHE A 234 -22.91 41.05 16.43
N VAL A 235 -23.07 40.27 17.49
CA VAL A 235 -22.22 40.31 18.67
C VAL A 235 -21.63 38.92 18.90
N GLU A 236 -20.34 38.84 19.23
CA GLU A 236 -19.67 37.60 19.58
C GLU A 236 -20.38 36.96 20.80
N ASN A 237 -20.71 35.66 20.69
CA ASN A 237 -21.48 34.92 21.69
C ASN A 237 -22.87 35.51 22.04
N GLY A 238 -23.39 36.40 21.18
CA GLY A 238 -24.73 36.97 21.31
C GLY A 238 -25.82 36.09 20.70
N PRO A 239 -27.07 36.61 20.68
CA PRO A 239 -28.16 35.91 20.00
C PRO A 239 -27.86 35.63 18.54
N VAL A 240 -28.17 34.40 18.09
CA VAL A 240 -27.97 33.95 16.72
C VAL A 240 -29.31 33.79 16.03
N ILE A 241 -29.45 34.37 14.86
CA ILE A 241 -30.62 34.23 13.99
C ILE A 241 -30.35 33.09 13.01
N ASP A 242 -31.24 32.11 12.98
CA ASP A 242 -31.18 31.01 12.02
C ASP A 242 -31.43 31.55 10.62
N ILE A 243 -30.45 31.35 9.72
CA ILE A 243 -30.49 31.86 8.34
C ILE A 243 -31.68 31.25 7.57
N GLU A 244 -31.96 29.96 7.82
CA GLU A 244 -33.02 29.23 7.11
C GLU A 244 -34.41 29.80 7.34
N LYS A 245 -34.62 30.55 8.44
CA LYS A 245 -35.85 31.28 8.71
C LYS A 245 -36.04 32.53 7.85
N LEU A 246 -34.96 33.01 7.24
CA LEU A 246 -34.96 34.22 6.40
C LEU A 246 -34.73 33.92 4.95
N PHE A 247 -33.84 32.94 4.65
CA PHE A 247 -33.42 32.58 3.31
C PHE A 247 -33.22 31.08 3.23
N PRO A 248 -33.57 30.39 2.13
CA PRO A 248 -33.28 28.98 1.98
C PRO A 248 -31.76 28.76 1.92
N ILE A 249 -31.24 27.91 2.77
CA ILE A 249 -29.85 27.45 2.69
C ILE A 249 -29.76 26.41 1.57
N PRO A 250 -28.83 26.56 0.60
CA PRO A 250 -28.69 25.61 -0.48
C PRO A 250 -28.20 24.25 0.10
N THR A 251 -28.73 23.16 -0.46
CA THR A 251 -28.09 21.85 -0.33
C THR A 251 -26.96 21.81 -1.32
N THR A 252 -25.75 21.57 -0.87
CA THR A 252 -24.61 21.37 -1.74
C THR A 252 -24.68 19.96 -2.31
N VAL A 253 -24.69 19.85 -3.63
CA VAL A 253 -24.68 18.58 -4.35
C VAL A 253 -23.42 18.52 -5.19
N MET A 254 -22.69 17.42 -5.07
CA MET A 254 -21.56 17.10 -5.93
C MET A 254 -21.87 15.80 -6.66
N ASP A 255 -22.02 15.91 -7.96
CA ASP A 255 -22.18 14.79 -8.89
C ASP A 255 -21.17 15.01 -10.02
N ALA A 256 -20.11 14.22 -10.01
CA ALA A 256 -19.01 14.38 -10.93
C ALA A 256 -18.56 13.03 -11.51
N SER A 257 -18.16 13.08 -12.78
CA SER A 257 -17.60 11.94 -13.50
C SER A 257 -16.29 12.35 -14.13
N VAL A 258 -15.19 11.76 -13.66
CA VAL A 258 -13.85 12.06 -14.15
C VAL A 258 -13.18 10.80 -14.67
N SER A 259 -12.32 10.92 -15.68
CA SER A 259 -11.58 9.79 -16.23
C SER A 259 -10.17 10.19 -16.62
N GLN A 260 -9.25 9.24 -16.53
CA GLN A 260 -7.86 9.37 -16.98
C GLN A 260 -7.42 8.09 -17.66
N ASP A 261 -6.50 8.21 -18.60
CA ASP A 261 -5.91 7.06 -19.28
C ASP A 261 -4.39 7.21 -19.40
N PHE A 262 -3.72 6.08 -19.48
CA PHE A 262 -2.25 6.01 -19.48
C PHE A 262 -1.76 5.02 -20.51
N TRP A 263 -0.73 5.43 -21.26
CA TRP A 263 0.06 4.56 -22.11
C TRP A 263 1.47 4.42 -21.53
N GLN A 264 1.95 3.20 -21.41
CA GLN A 264 3.30 2.93 -20.93
C GLN A 264 4.03 1.98 -21.87
N VAL A 265 5.25 2.37 -22.24
CA VAL A 265 6.19 1.50 -22.97
C VAL A 265 7.30 1.11 -22.00
N LEU A 266 7.46 -0.20 -21.78
CA LEU A 266 8.32 -0.79 -20.76
C LEU A 266 9.37 -1.68 -21.41
N PRO A 267 10.49 -1.11 -21.88
CA PRO A 267 11.60 -1.88 -22.42
C PRO A 267 12.42 -2.53 -21.30
N LYS A 268 12.99 -3.69 -21.61
CA LYS A 268 13.96 -4.40 -20.77
C LYS A 268 15.08 -4.96 -21.64
N ILE A 269 16.32 -4.86 -21.16
CA ILE A 269 17.46 -5.55 -21.73
C ILE A 269 18.29 -6.15 -20.58
N SER A 270 18.80 -7.39 -20.80
CA SER A 270 19.65 -8.06 -19.82
C SER A 270 20.71 -8.88 -20.54
N LEU A 271 21.92 -8.85 -19.99
CA LEU A 271 23.03 -9.73 -20.37
C LEU A 271 23.29 -10.66 -19.19
N LYS A 272 23.39 -11.95 -19.44
CA LYS A 272 23.76 -12.99 -18.47
C LYS A 272 24.97 -13.74 -19.00
N TYR A 273 25.96 -13.94 -18.14
CA TYR A 273 27.13 -14.75 -18.44
C TYR A 273 27.29 -15.88 -17.42
N GLU A 274 27.31 -17.12 -17.90
CA GLU A 274 27.57 -18.32 -17.11
C GLU A 274 29.07 -18.53 -16.99
N CYS A 275 29.66 -18.03 -15.87
CA CYS A 275 31.10 -18.14 -15.60
C CYS A 275 31.52 -19.60 -15.35
N SER A 276 30.63 -20.43 -14.85
CA SER A 276 30.76 -21.87 -14.64
C SER A 276 29.38 -22.52 -14.56
N PRO A 277 29.25 -23.85 -14.57
CA PRO A 277 27.95 -24.52 -14.45
C PRO A 277 27.12 -24.12 -13.23
N ASN A 278 27.77 -23.60 -12.20
CA ASN A 278 27.15 -23.23 -10.92
C ASN A 278 27.25 -21.73 -10.61
N THR A 279 27.75 -20.90 -11.53
CA THR A 279 27.97 -19.48 -11.28
C THR A 279 27.62 -18.67 -12.50
N PHE A 280 26.75 -17.68 -12.34
CA PHE A 280 26.47 -16.70 -13.38
C PHE A 280 26.47 -15.28 -12.84
N THR A 281 26.78 -14.34 -13.70
CA THR A 281 26.63 -12.91 -13.49
C THR A 281 25.65 -12.33 -14.49
N TYR A 282 25.02 -11.23 -14.13
CA TYR A 282 24.09 -10.53 -15.04
C TYR A 282 24.14 -9.01 -14.83
N VAL A 283 23.77 -8.32 -15.90
CA VAL A 283 23.47 -6.89 -15.88
C VAL A 283 22.10 -6.72 -16.52
N SER A 284 21.23 -5.90 -15.93
CA SER A 284 19.92 -5.61 -16.51
C SER A 284 19.55 -4.14 -16.39
N VAL A 285 18.79 -3.68 -17.38
CA VAL A 285 18.16 -2.36 -17.42
C VAL A 285 16.71 -2.57 -17.79
N ALA A 286 15.80 -2.04 -16.95
CA ALA A 286 14.37 -2.16 -17.18
C ALA A 286 13.64 -0.89 -16.77
N LYS A 287 12.58 -0.55 -17.52
CA LYS A 287 11.64 0.50 -17.15
C LYS A 287 10.42 -0.13 -16.49
N GLY A 288 9.97 0.44 -15.38
CA GLY A 288 8.75 0.08 -14.66
C GLY A 288 7.88 1.31 -14.41
N TYR A 289 6.63 1.08 -13.98
CA TYR A 289 5.73 2.12 -13.53
C TYR A 289 4.80 1.59 -12.42
N LYS A 290 4.24 2.52 -11.64
CA LYS A 290 3.02 2.31 -10.85
C LYS A 290 1.91 3.16 -11.46
N THR A 291 0.71 2.62 -11.55
CA THR A 291 -0.41 3.33 -12.15
C THR A 291 -0.78 4.59 -11.37
N GLY A 292 -1.42 5.54 -12.04
CA GLY A 292 -2.10 6.66 -11.40
C GLY A 292 -3.41 6.24 -10.75
N GLY A 293 -4.20 7.17 -10.27
CA GLY A 293 -5.49 6.88 -9.65
C GLY A 293 -6.19 8.11 -9.11
N TYR A 294 -7.21 7.85 -8.29
CA TYR A 294 -7.99 8.86 -7.60
C TYR A 294 -7.97 8.66 -6.08
N ASN A 295 -7.89 9.76 -5.36
CA ASN A 295 -7.98 9.80 -3.90
C ASN A 295 -9.44 10.02 -3.49
N VAL A 296 -10.20 8.95 -3.32
CA VAL A 296 -11.61 9.04 -2.88
C VAL A 296 -11.78 9.70 -1.50
N GLN A 297 -10.73 9.65 -0.67
CA GLN A 297 -10.74 10.27 0.67
C GLN A 297 -10.70 11.80 0.63
N MET A 298 -10.36 12.42 -0.51
CA MET A 298 -10.40 13.88 -0.66
C MET A 298 -11.81 14.45 -0.81
N SER A 299 -12.81 13.60 -1.02
CA SER A 299 -14.19 14.02 -1.27
C SER A 299 -14.78 14.86 -0.14
N ALA A 300 -14.49 14.51 1.13
CA ALA A 300 -15.00 15.27 2.26
C ALA A 300 -14.43 16.70 2.30
N ASP A 301 -13.14 16.88 1.98
CA ASP A 301 -12.48 18.21 1.93
C ASP A 301 -13.02 19.04 0.75
N VAL A 302 -13.22 18.39 -0.41
CA VAL A 302 -13.80 19.04 -1.60
C VAL A 302 -15.25 19.42 -1.33
N MET A 303 -16.06 18.54 -0.71
CA MET A 303 -17.43 18.83 -0.31
C MET A 303 -17.49 20.00 0.68
N GLN A 304 -16.64 20.01 1.70
CA GLN A 304 -16.56 21.11 2.67
C GLN A 304 -16.24 22.43 1.97
N SER A 305 -15.30 22.44 1.03
CA SER A 305 -14.95 23.64 0.25
C SER A 305 -16.09 24.10 -0.64
N GLN A 306 -16.82 23.17 -1.26
CA GLN A 306 -17.99 23.47 -2.07
C GLN A 306 -19.14 24.01 -1.23
N MET A 307 -19.42 23.41 -0.08
CA MET A 307 -20.44 23.91 0.86
C MET A 307 -20.13 25.35 1.31
N GLN A 308 -18.87 25.64 1.61
CA GLN A 308 -18.44 26.99 1.96
C GLN A 308 -18.67 27.97 0.80
N TYR A 309 -18.30 27.57 -0.42
CA TYR A 309 -18.49 28.37 -1.63
C TYR A 309 -19.98 28.64 -1.92
N ASP A 310 -20.82 27.61 -1.88
CA ASP A 310 -22.27 27.73 -2.16
C ASP A 310 -22.95 28.67 -1.16
N MET A 311 -22.61 28.50 0.12
CA MET A 311 -23.13 29.36 1.17
C MET A 311 -22.65 30.81 1.02
N MET A 312 -21.36 31.04 0.78
CA MET A 312 -20.79 32.37 0.60
C MET A 312 -21.38 33.04 -0.65
N SER A 313 -21.57 32.27 -1.74
CA SER A 313 -22.15 32.73 -2.98
C SER A 313 -23.64 33.14 -2.83
N ALA A 314 -24.40 32.42 -2.01
CA ALA A 314 -25.79 32.79 -1.68
C ALA A 314 -25.90 34.16 -0.98
N PHE A 315 -24.84 34.60 -0.29
CA PHE A 315 -24.84 35.86 0.46
C PHE A 315 -23.88 36.92 -0.09
N LYS A 316 -23.16 36.66 -1.22
CA LYS A 316 -22.12 37.55 -1.76
C LYS A 316 -22.59 39.00 -1.95
N ASP A 317 -23.80 39.20 -2.50
CA ASP A 317 -24.34 40.53 -2.81
C ASP A 317 -24.73 41.28 -1.52
N MET A 318 -25.18 40.56 -0.48
CA MET A 318 -25.52 41.12 0.80
C MET A 318 -24.26 41.46 1.65
N MET A 319 -23.22 40.65 1.52
CA MET A 319 -21.98 40.79 2.31
C MET A 319 -20.89 41.59 1.58
N LEU A 320 -21.04 41.89 0.28
CA LEU A 320 -20.06 42.58 -0.54
C LEU A 320 -18.67 41.93 -0.50
N ILE A 321 -18.64 40.61 -0.57
CA ILE A 321 -17.41 39.82 -0.54
C ILE A 321 -17.15 39.16 -1.90
N GLU A 322 -15.89 39.02 -2.22
CA GLU A 322 -15.45 38.19 -3.35
C GLU A 322 -15.35 36.74 -2.88
N VAL A 323 -16.02 35.83 -3.62
CA VAL A 323 -16.03 34.41 -3.28
C VAL A 323 -15.16 33.67 -4.30
N LYS A 324 -14.13 33.00 -3.81
CA LYS A 324 -13.23 32.20 -4.65
C LYS A 324 -13.86 30.83 -4.92
N GLU A 325 -13.89 30.44 -6.20
CA GLU A 325 -14.34 29.11 -6.58
C GLU A 325 -13.43 28.02 -5.97
N PRO A 326 -14.00 26.88 -5.52
CA PRO A 326 -13.20 25.75 -5.04
C PRO A 326 -12.41 25.13 -6.18
N THR A 327 -11.30 24.49 -5.84
CA THR A 327 -10.50 23.73 -6.82
C THR A 327 -11.32 22.55 -7.34
N PRO A 328 -11.39 22.33 -8.65
CA PRO A 328 -12.11 21.18 -9.22
C PRO A 328 -11.61 19.85 -8.66
N ILE A 329 -12.52 18.89 -8.47
CA ILE A 329 -12.21 17.58 -7.90
C ILE A 329 -11.17 16.82 -8.74
N GLU A 330 -11.15 17.01 -10.04
CA GLU A 330 -10.19 16.42 -10.98
C GLU A 330 -8.75 16.78 -10.65
N GLU A 331 -8.51 18.02 -10.19
CA GLU A 331 -7.17 18.51 -9.88
C GLU A 331 -6.71 18.05 -8.49
N VAL A 332 -7.65 17.84 -7.58
CA VAL A 332 -7.36 17.52 -6.18
C VAL A 332 -7.28 16.02 -5.95
N ALA A 333 -8.18 15.25 -6.57
CA ALA A 333 -8.30 13.82 -6.34
C ALA A 333 -7.34 12.98 -7.20
N ALA A 334 -6.94 13.44 -8.40
CA ALA A 334 -6.13 12.65 -9.32
C ALA A 334 -4.64 12.67 -8.97
N TYR A 335 -3.98 11.52 -9.14
CA TYR A 335 -2.53 11.42 -9.11
C TYR A 335 -1.99 10.65 -10.32
N LYS A 336 -0.78 11.03 -10.77
CA LYS A 336 -0.15 10.53 -12.00
C LYS A 336 0.60 9.21 -11.77
N PRO A 337 0.85 8.42 -12.83
CA PRO A 337 1.73 7.27 -12.75
C PRO A 337 3.16 7.64 -12.32
N GLU A 338 3.70 6.90 -11.35
CA GLU A 338 5.13 6.92 -11.02
C GLU A 338 5.89 6.08 -12.05
N LYS A 339 7.04 6.56 -12.53
CA LYS A 339 7.87 5.87 -13.54
C LYS A 339 9.28 5.68 -13.00
N SER A 340 9.85 4.50 -13.26
CA SER A 340 11.21 4.19 -12.80
C SER A 340 12.05 3.52 -13.90
N TRP A 341 13.35 3.84 -13.91
CA TRP A 341 14.37 3.05 -14.57
C TRP A 341 15.18 2.32 -13.51
N ASN A 342 15.29 1.01 -13.66
CA ASN A 342 16.05 0.16 -12.77
C ASN A 342 17.27 -0.41 -13.50
N TYR A 343 18.44 -0.28 -12.88
CA TYR A 343 19.74 -0.77 -13.34
C TYR A 343 20.25 -1.74 -12.28
N GLU A 344 20.55 -2.97 -12.68
CA GLU A 344 21.01 -4.02 -11.78
C GLU A 344 22.26 -4.70 -12.30
N ILE A 345 23.13 -5.10 -11.39
CA ILE A 345 24.22 -6.01 -11.62
C ILE A 345 24.23 -7.04 -10.50
N GLY A 346 24.34 -8.31 -10.85
CA GLY A 346 24.32 -9.37 -9.86
C GLY A 346 25.21 -10.56 -10.22
N ILE A 347 25.54 -11.30 -9.17
CA ILE A 347 26.22 -12.59 -9.27
C ILE A 347 25.51 -13.60 -8.38
N ARG A 348 25.29 -14.78 -8.91
CA ARG A 348 24.79 -15.93 -8.15
C ARG A 348 25.71 -17.12 -8.33
N SER A 349 26.04 -17.78 -7.24
CA SER A 349 26.96 -18.92 -7.23
C SER A 349 26.50 -20.02 -6.29
N GLU A 350 26.60 -21.26 -6.73
CA GLU A 350 26.46 -22.45 -5.90
C GLU A 350 27.83 -23.07 -5.67
N LEU A 351 28.28 -23.04 -4.45
CA LEU A 351 29.62 -23.42 -4.01
C LEU A 351 29.59 -24.68 -3.12
N LEU A 352 30.76 -25.27 -2.86
CA LEU A 352 30.94 -26.37 -1.92
C LEU A 352 29.98 -27.54 -2.20
N PHE A 353 29.95 -28.00 -3.46
CA PHE A 353 29.07 -29.10 -3.89
C PHE A 353 27.58 -28.83 -3.57
N GLN A 354 27.11 -27.60 -3.85
CA GLN A 354 25.74 -27.12 -3.59
C GLN A 354 25.36 -27.03 -2.10
N ARG A 355 26.37 -27.02 -1.20
CA ARG A 355 26.13 -26.75 0.23
C ARG A 355 26.00 -25.27 0.55
N LEU A 356 26.50 -24.40 -0.31
CA LEU A 356 26.49 -22.96 -0.13
C LEU A 356 25.95 -22.29 -1.40
N SER A 357 24.82 -21.61 -1.32
CA SER A 357 24.28 -20.72 -2.35
C SER A 357 24.48 -19.28 -1.90
N ALA A 358 25.10 -18.47 -2.75
CA ALA A 358 25.36 -17.06 -2.49
C ALA A 358 24.87 -16.22 -3.66
N GLU A 359 24.21 -15.12 -3.36
CA GLU A 359 23.74 -14.13 -4.33
C GLU A 359 24.09 -12.73 -3.83
N LEU A 360 24.60 -11.88 -4.72
CA LEU A 360 24.89 -10.48 -4.46
C LEU A 360 24.39 -9.65 -5.64
N THR A 361 23.55 -8.66 -5.36
CA THR A 361 22.99 -7.75 -6.36
C THR A 361 23.20 -6.31 -5.91
N GLY A 362 23.73 -5.48 -6.81
CA GLY A 362 23.74 -4.03 -6.69
C GLY A 362 22.68 -3.43 -7.62
N PHE A 363 21.97 -2.41 -7.16
CA PHE A 363 20.94 -1.75 -7.95
C PHE A 363 21.01 -0.23 -7.86
N TYR A 364 20.49 0.42 -8.89
CA TYR A 364 20.24 1.85 -8.95
C TYR A 364 18.90 2.10 -9.64
N MET A 365 18.03 2.91 -9.01
CA MET A 365 16.73 3.31 -9.55
C MET A 365 16.65 4.83 -9.69
N ASP A 366 16.23 5.31 -10.85
CA ASP A 366 15.83 6.70 -11.11
C ASP A 366 14.30 6.76 -11.20
N ILE A 367 13.67 7.52 -10.32
CA ILE A 367 12.22 7.53 -10.15
C ILE A 367 11.70 8.94 -10.42
N LYS A 368 10.65 9.02 -11.24
CA LYS A 368 9.93 10.27 -11.58
C LYS A 368 8.49 10.18 -11.12
N ASP A 369 7.92 11.31 -10.73
CA ASP A 369 6.54 11.44 -10.26
C ASP A 369 6.27 10.49 -9.07
N VAL A 370 7.22 10.45 -8.11
CA VAL A 370 7.17 9.55 -6.93
C VAL A 370 5.84 9.67 -6.23
N GLN A 371 5.15 8.55 -6.04
CA GLN A 371 3.91 8.50 -5.31
C GLN A 371 4.19 8.41 -3.80
N LEU A 372 3.81 9.46 -3.07
CA LEU A 372 3.90 9.50 -1.62
C LEU A 372 2.51 9.51 -0.99
N THR A 373 2.37 8.75 0.07
CA THR A 373 1.21 8.85 0.96
C THR A 373 1.42 10.03 1.90
N LYS A 374 0.48 10.97 1.90
CA LYS A 374 0.41 12.08 2.85
C LYS A 374 -0.88 12.01 3.63
N PHE A 375 -0.83 12.48 4.87
CA PHE A 375 -2.03 12.77 5.64
C PHE A 375 -2.49 14.18 5.30
N VAL A 376 -3.78 14.36 5.05
CA VAL A 376 -4.35 15.69 4.83
C VAL A 376 -4.42 16.45 6.15
N ASN A 377 -4.16 17.75 6.12
CA ASN A 377 -4.14 18.57 7.32
C ASN A 377 -5.50 18.65 8.03
N SER A 378 -6.58 18.46 7.32
CA SER A 378 -7.96 18.35 7.84
C SER A 378 -8.18 17.08 8.68
N GLY A 379 -7.23 16.15 8.70
CA GLY A 379 -7.39 14.84 9.35
C GLY A 379 -8.25 13.83 8.59
N ASN A 380 -8.83 14.22 7.45
CA ASN A 380 -9.78 13.40 6.67
C ASN A 380 -9.15 12.20 5.93
N GLY A 381 -7.97 11.75 6.33
CA GLY A 381 -7.38 10.53 5.83
C GLY A 381 -6.04 10.69 5.12
N ARG A 382 -5.70 9.73 4.29
CA ARG A 382 -4.45 9.65 3.54
C ARG A 382 -4.71 9.85 2.05
N ILE A 383 -3.85 10.60 1.40
CA ILE A 383 -3.86 10.80 -0.04
C ILE A 383 -2.54 10.34 -0.66
N LEU A 384 -2.59 9.88 -1.89
CA LEU A 384 -1.43 9.73 -2.74
C LEU A 384 -1.20 11.04 -3.51
N THR A 385 0.02 11.52 -3.50
CA THR A 385 0.43 12.71 -4.26
C THR A 385 1.74 12.42 -4.98
N ASN A 386 1.98 13.09 -6.09
CA ASN A 386 3.23 12.97 -6.79
C ASN A 386 4.26 13.95 -6.22
N ALA A 387 5.40 13.41 -5.78
CA ALA A 387 6.48 14.14 -5.13
C ALA A 387 7.72 14.20 -6.02
N GLY A 388 7.67 14.90 -7.14
CA GLY A 388 8.82 15.18 -7.99
C GLY A 388 9.64 13.95 -8.36
N LYS A 389 10.98 13.98 -8.07
CA LYS A 389 11.92 12.93 -8.47
C LYS A 389 12.66 12.35 -7.27
N ALA A 390 12.96 11.06 -7.36
CA ALA A 390 13.77 10.35 -6.36
C ALA A 390 14.83 9.47 -7.01
N LYS A 391 15.79 9.05 -6.21
CA LYS A 391 16.75 8.01 -6.54
C LYS A 391 16.83 7.01 -5.40
N SER A 392 17.00 5.75 -5.74
CA SER A 392 17.28 4.68 -4.78
C SER A 392 18.43 3.84 -5.30
N TYR A 393 19.38 3.51 -4.45
CA TYR A 393 20.44 2.57 -4.78
C TYR A 393 20.81 1.75 -3.55
N GLY A 394 21.33 0.58 -3.81
CA GLY A 394 21.65 -0.33 -2.72
C GLY A 394 22.32 -1.62 -3.13
N ILE A 395 22.43 -2.48 -2.14
CA ILE A 395 23.02 -3.81 -2.28
C ILE A 395 22.09 -4.79 -1.57
N GLU A 396 21.86 -5.94 -2.22
CA GLU A 396 21.16 -7.08 -1.65
C GLU A 396 22.10 -8.28 -1.65
N ALA A 397 22.20 -8.98 -0.52
CA ALA A 397 23.01 -10.18 -0.36
C ALA A 397 22.17 -11.29 0.25
N SER A 398 22.23 -12.48 -0.34
CA SER A 398 21.54 -13.68 0.13
C SER A 398 22.53 -14.83 0.24
N LEU A 399 22.55 -15.49 1.38
CA LEU A 399 23.41 -16.63 1.65
C LEU A 399 22.57 -17.75 2.24
N ARG A 400 22.62 -18.94 1.62
CA ARG A 400 22.04 -20.16 2.17
C ARG A 400 23.11 -21.22 2.31
N ALA A 401 23.31 -21.72 3.53
CA ALA A 401 24.32 -22.72 3.83
C ALA A 401 23.71 -23.96 4.48
N ARG A 402 24.01 -25.14 3.94
CA ARG A 402 23.80 -26.42 4.62
C ARG A 402 25.04 -26.71 5.47
N ILE A 403 24.97 -26.37 6.78
CA ILE A 403 26.11 -26.44 7.72
C ILE A 403 26.46 -27.88 7.99
N ILE A 404 25.47 -28.67 8.38
CA ILE A 404 25.54 -30.12 8.56
C ILE A 404 24.26 -30.76 8.00
N ASP A 405 24.20 -32.09 7.99
CA ASP A 405 23.00 -32.78 7.56
C ASP A 405 21.81 -32.43 8.47
N GLY A 406 20.77 -31.86 7.84
CA GLY A 406 19.58 -31.35 8.50
C GLY A 406 19.66 -29.90 8.97
N LEU A 407 20.83 -29.28 9.16
CA LEU A 407 20.94 -27.88 9.60
C LEU A 407 21.21 -26.95 8.42
N THR A 408 20.25 -26.07 8.15
CA THR A 408 20.36 -25.01 7.14
C THR A 408 20.35 -23.64 7.82
N ALA A 409 21.25 -22.76 7.39
CA ALA A 409 21.26 -21.35 7.74
C ALA A 409 20.96 -20.50 6.52
N ASP A 410 20.12 -19.47 6.68
CA ASP A 410 19.79 -18.46 5.67
C ASP A 410 20.15 -17.09 6.23
N VAL A 411 20.89 -16.29 5.47
CA VAL A 411 21.20 -14.89 5.80
C VAL A 411 20.82 -14.02 4.63
N ASN A 412 19.95 -13.05 4.85
CA ASN A 412 19.57 -12.07 3.84
C ASN A 412 19.82 -10.66 4.39
N TYR A 413 20.54 -9.87 3.64
CA TYR A 413 20.87 -8.50 3.99
C TYR A 413 20.52 -7.56 2.84
N GLY A 414 19.86 -6.44 3.14
CA GLY A 414 19.57 -5.35 2.22
C GLY A 414 20.09 -4.03 2.76
N PHE A 415 20.76 -3.27 1.92
CA PHE A 415 21.09 -1.86 2.15
C PHE A 415 20.39 -1.02 1.08
N THR A 416 19.65 0.00 1.49
CA THR A 416 18.92 0.91 0.60
C THR A 416 19.20 2.35 0.98
N HIS A 417 19.61 3.15 -0.01
CA HIS A 417 19.74 4.60 0.10
C HIS A 417 18.76 5.25 -0.87
N ALA A 418 17.57 5.59 -0.37
CA ALA A 418 16.48 6.20 -1.13
C ALA A 418 16.28 7.65 -0.68
N THR A 419 16.44 8.62 -1.60
CA THR A 419 16.35 10.06 -1.31
C THR A 419 15.64 10.82 -2.43
N PHE A 420 15.01 11.93 -2.07
CA PHE A 420 14.46 12.87 -3.04
C PHE A 420 15.58 13.55 -3.82
N ARG A 421 15.44 13.63 -5.14
CA ARG A 421 16.31 14.44 -6.01
C ARG A 421 15.77 15.84 -6.22
N ASP A 422 14.43 15.95 -6.24
CA ASP A 422 13.72 17.17 -6.52
C ASP A 422 12.31 17.03 -5.94
N TYR A 423 12.09 17.66 -4.80
CA TYR A 423 10.78 17.66 -4.14
C TYR A 423 10.61 18.89 -3.28
N ASN A 424 9.68 19.76 -3.68
CA ASN A 424 9.24 20.92 -2.93
C ASN A 424 7.71 20.90 -2.81
N ASN A 425 7.18 21.01 -1.60
CA ASN A 425 5.74 20.98 -1.34
C ASN A 425 5.08 22.38 -1.36
N GLY A 426 5.79 23.39 -1.85
CA GLY A 426 5.36 24.78 -1.87
C GLY A 426 5.68 25.57 -0.60
N LYS A 427 6.11 24.88 0.48
CA LYS A 427 6.54 25.49 1.76
C LYS A 427 7.99 25.16 2.10
N GLU A 428 8.42 23.95 1.80
CA GLU A 428 9.74 23.43 2.16
C GLU A 428 10.33 22.62 1.01
N ASP A 429 11.66 22.63 0.89
CA ASP A 429 12.44 21.82 -0.04
C ASP A 429 13.02 20.61 0.69
N PHE A 430 12.64 19.39 0.25
CA PHE A 430 13.07 18.12 0.82
C PHE A 430 14.19 17.43 0.01
N LYS A 431 14.84 18.15 -0.87
CA LYS A 431 15.95 17.62 -1.65
C LYS A 431 17.02 17.00 -0.76
N ASN A 432 17.46 15.79 -1.12
CA ASN A 432 18.39 14.90 -0.39
C ASN A 432 17.86 14.31 0.91
N ASN A 433 16.64 14.62 1.35
CA ASN A 433 16.02 13.91 2.46
C ASN A 433 15.67 12.47 2.05
N PHE A 434 15.71 11.56 3.02
CA PHE A 434 15.32 10.17 2.82
C PHE A 434 13.82 10.06 2.59
N ILE A 435 13.46 9.14 1.71
CA ILE A 435 12.04 8.79 1.47
C ILE A 435 11.49 8.14 2.74
N PRO A 436 10.34 8.63 3.26
CA PRO A 436 9.69 8.05 4.44
C PRO A 436 9.37 6.55 4.28
N TYR A 437 9.23 5.84 5.41
CA TYR A 437 8.87 4.43 5.51
C TYR A 437 9.83 3.46 4.83
N THR A 438 11.01 3.91 4.42
CA THR A 438 12.03 3.09 3.77
C THR A 438 13.16 2.79 4.75
N PRO A 439 13.31 1.54 5.25
CA PRO A 439 14.42 1.17 6.12
C PRO A 439 15.74 1.19 5.34
N ARG A 440 16.79 1.76 5.97
CA ARG A 440 18.13 1.82 5.36
C ARG A 440 18.84 0.46 5.33
N HIS A 441 18.53 -0.40 6.27
CA HIS A 441 19.11 -1.73 6.39
C HIS A 441 18.02 -2.72 6.76
N THR A 442 18.09 -3.90 6.19
CA THR A 442 17.29 -5.06 6.58
C THR A 442 18.20 -6.26 6.74
N LEU A 443 18.00 -7.04 7.80
CA LEU A 443 18.76 -8.25 8.05
C LEU A 443 17.83 -9.35 8.52
N ASN A 444 17.86 -10.49 7.83
CA ASN A 444 17.18 -11.70 8.27
C ASN A 444 18.20 -12.82 8.40
N VAL A 445 18.22 -13.47 9.55
CA VAL A 445 19.04 -14.66 9.81
C VAL A 445 18.11 -15.77 10.26
N GLY A 446 18.05 -16.85 9.50
CA GLY A 446 17.24 -18.02 9.76
C GLY A 446 18.11 -19.26 10.03
N LEU A 447 17.67 -20.07 10.98
CA LEU A 447 18.22 -21.41 11.23
C LEU A 447 17.07 -22.41 11.19
N GLN A 448 17.24 -23.52 10.48
CA GLN A 448 16.24 -24.58 10.36
C GLN A 448 16.90 -25.93 10.54
N TYR A 449 16.34 -26.77 11.40
CA TYR A 449 16.81 -28.11 11.69
C TYR A 449 15.67 -29.13 11.68
N PRO A 450 15.27 -29.67 10.51
CA PRO A 450 14.41 -30.85 10.45
C PRO A 450 15.24 -32.13 10.68
N ARG A 451 14.72 -33.02 11.51
CA ARG A 451 15.29 -34.35 11.77
C ARG A 451 14.24 -35.43 11.61
N LEU A 452 14.46 -36.34 10.69
CA LEU A 452 13.62 -37.52 10.49
C LEU A 452 14.14 -38.67 11.37
N PHE A 453 13.21 -39.43 11.92
CA PHE A 453 13.50 -40.62 12.73
C PHE A 453 12.87 -41.84 12.07
N ARG A 454 13.59 -42.95 12.09
CA ARG A 454 13.06 -44.26 11.68
C ARG A 454 12.82 -45.09 12.94
N ASN A 455 11.64 -45.74 13.01
CA ASN A 455 11.30 -46.62 14.13
C ASN A 455 11.27 -45.97 15.54
N ALA A 456 11.01 -44.65 15.61
CA ALA A 456 10.81 -43.92 16.85
C ALA A 456 9.33 -43.63 17.08
N TRP A 457 8.97 -43.23 18.31
CA TRP A 457 7.60 -42.82 18.61
C TRP A 457 7.19 -41.50 17.92
N ILE A 458 8.15 -40.74 17.41
CA ILE A 458 7.96 -39.59 16.52
C ILE A 458 8.63 -39.85 15.17
N ASP A 459 8.04 -39.33 14.08
CA ASP A 459 8.56 -39.48 12.73
C ASP A 459 9.51 -38.34 12.35
N GLN A 460 9.22 -37.13 12.87
CA GLN A 460 10.02 -35.95 12.59
C GLN A 460 10.02 -35.00 13.79
N PHE A 461 11.18 -34.45 14.07
CA PHE A 461 11.39 -33.27 14.89
C PHE A 461 11.80 -32.12 13.97
N SER A 462 11.34 -30.91 14.26
CA SER A 462 11.79 -29.70 13.56
C SER A 462 12.00 -28.58 14.56
N ALA A 463 13.07 -27.81 14.38
CA ALA A 463 13.33 -26.60 15.12
C ALA A 463 13.71 -25.49 14.14
N SER A 464 13.23 -24.29 14.36
CA SER A 464 13.64 -23.12 13.60
C SER A 464 13.73 -21.89 14.49
N ALA A 465 14.67 -21.01 14.16
CA ALA A 465 14.82 -19.71 14.79
C ALA A 465 15.07 -18.68 13.69
N GLN A 466 14.54 -17.49 13.86
CA GLN A 466 14.69 -16.39 12.92
C GLN A 466 14.93 -15.08 13.67
N PHE A 467 16.02 -14.41 13.33
CA PHE A 467 16.25 -13.01 13.69
C PHE A 467 15.86 -12.12 12.53
N SER A 468 15.09 -11.05 12.79
CA SER A 468 14.76 -10.01 11.84
C SER A 468 15.18 -8.66 12.40
N GLY A 469 16.13 -8.01 11.73
CA GLY A 469 16.65 -6.69 12.06
C GLY A 469 16.20 -5.66 11.02
N VAL A 470 15.73 -4.51 11.49
CA VAL A 470 15.31 -3.39 10.66
C VAL A 470 16.10 -2.15 11.08
N GLY A 471 16.78 -1.53 10.13
CA GLY A 471 17.58 -0.34 10.30
C GLY A 471 16.72 0.91 10.52
N LYS A 472 17.39 2.05 10.56
CA LYS A 472 16.71 3.33 10.75
C LYS A 472 15.66 3.59 9.66
N ILE A 473 14.44 3.95 10.09
CA ILE A 473 13.32 4.37 9.24
C ILE A 473 13.00 5.82 9.60
N PHE A 474 12.88 6.69 8.61
CA PHE A 474 12.30 8.01 8.77
C PHE A 474 10.80 7.95 8.46
N TRP A 475 9.98 8.66 9.25
CA TRP A 475 8.54 8.64 9.12
C TRP A 475 7.98 9.83 8.36
N THR A 476 8.74 10.93 8.31
CA THR A 476 8.34 12.21 7.71
C THR A 476 9.30 12.61 6.58
N GLU A 477 8.86 13.46 5.68
CA GLU A 477 9.70 14.01 4.60
C GLU A 477 10.81 14.93 5.16
N ARG A 478 10.62 15.51 6.35
CA ARG A 478 11.64 16.31 7.06
C ARG A 478 12.76 15.47 7.65
N ASN A 479 12.53 14.16 7.81
CA ASN A 479 13.40 13.22 8.49
C ASN A 479 13.67 13.55 9.97
N ASP A 480 12.79 14.30 10.58
CA ASP A 480 12.83 14.71 11.99
C ASP A 480 12.29 13.63 12.93
N ILE A 481 11.31 12.83 12.50
CA ILE A 481 10.76 11.71 13.26
C ILE A 481 11.24 10.39 12.64
N TYR A 482 11.77 9.50 13.48
CA TYR A 482 12.36 8.25 12.99
C TYR A 482 12.32 7.12 14.02
N GLN A 483 12.36 5.89 13.57
CA GLN A 483 12.64 4.69 14.35
C GLN A 483 14.12 4.31 14.22
N LYS A 484 14.82 4.11 15.32
CA LYS A 484 16.18 3.52 15.32
C LYS A 484 16.13 2.04 14.94
N PHE A 485 17.33 1.47 14.71
CA PHE A 485 17.45 0.02 14.52
C PHE A 485 16.75 -0.75 15.64
N TYR A 486 16.02 -1.79 15.25
CA TYR A 486 15.48 -2.79 16.18
C TYR A 486 15.59 -4.19 15.57
N GLY A 487 15.55 -5.21 16.44
CA GLY A 487 15.56 -6.60 16.01
C GLY A 487 14.62 -7.45 16.85
N THR A 488 13.99 -8.43 16.21
CA THR A 488 13.11 -9.41 16.85
C THR A 488 13.61 -10.82 16.59
N VAL A 489 13.37 -11.71 17.54
CA VAL A 489 13.68 -13.14 17.41
C VAL A 489 12.38 -13.93 17.48
N ASN A 490 12.19 -14.84 16.52
CA ASN A 490 11.09 -15.78 16.46
C ASN A 490 11.65 -17.20 16.52
N ALA A 491 10.92 -18.14 17.12
CA ALA A 491 11.28 -19.55 17.13
C ALA A 491 10.05 -20.45 16.99
N LYS A 492 10.27 -21.64 16.42
CA LYS A 492 9.23 -22.67 16.29
C LYS A 492 9.89 -24.04 16.51
N VAL A 493 9.21 -24.89 17.28
CA VAL A 493 9.57 -26.30 17.49
C VAL A 493 8.39 -27.16 17.15
N GLY A 494 8.59 -28.19 16.36
CA GLY A 494 7.52 -29.07 15.87
C GLY A 494 7.84 -30.56 16.01
N VAL A 495 6.82 -31.34 16.21
CA VAL A 495 6.86 -32.81 16.27
C VAL A 495 5.76 -33.36 15.38
N ARG A 496 6.12 -34.30 14.49
CA ARG A 496 5.17 -35.01 13.63
C ARG A 496 5.14 -36.49 13.94
N LYS A 497 3.92 -37.04 14.01
CA LYS A 497 3.64 -38.48 14.04
C LYS A 497 2.50 -38.81 13.09
N GLY A 498 2.79 -39.65 12.08
CA GLY A 498 1.82 -39.98 11.03
C GLY A 498 1.26 -38.74 10.36
N ILE A 499 -0.04 -38.58 10.41
CA ILE A 499 -0.77 -37.45 9.83
C ILE A 499 -0.81 -36.20 10.72
N VAL A 500 -0.41 -36.33 12.00
CA VAL A 500 -0.50 -35.23 12.99
C VAL A 500 0.83 -34.52 13.13
N ASN A 501 0.81 -33.18 13.01
CA ASN A 501 1.95 -32.31 13.29
C ASN A 501 1.55 -31.28 14.36
N VAL A 502 2.32 -31.24 15.45
CA VAL A 502 2.12 -30.29 16.55
C VAL A 502 3.32 -29.34 16.58
N ASN A 503 3.06 -28.05 16.54
CA ASN A 503 4.08 -27.01 16.61
C ASN A 503 3.81 -26.08 17.78
N LEU A 504 4.88 -25.72 18.50
CA LEU A 504 4.91 -24.60 19.43
C LEU A 504 5.72 -23.49 18.77
N TRP A 505 5.19 -22.27 18.81
CA TRP A 505 5.87 -21.12 18.23
C TRP A 505 5.90 -19.95 19.21
N SER A 506 6.91 -19.11 19.06
CA SER A 506 7.03 -17.86 19.76
C SER A 506 7.49 -16.77 18.81
N ARG A 507 6.92 -15.57 18.96
CA ARG A 507 7.27 -14.37 18.19
C ARG A 507 7.76 -13.30 19.14
N ASN A 508 8.74 -12.50 18.65
CA ASN A 508 9.36 -11.44 19.44
C ASN A 508 9.79 -11.92 20.83
N ILE A 509 10.58 -13.01 20.90
CA ILE A 509 11.03 -13.64 22.17
C ILE A 509 11.78 -12.64 23.06
N THR A 510 12.48 -11.70 22.44
CA THR A 510 13.24 -10.64 23.13
C THR A 510 12.34 -9.55 23.72
N ASN A 511 11.04 -9.60 23.44
CA ASN A 511 10.06 -8.56 23.78
C ASN A 511 10.54 -7.14 23.40
N THR A 512 11.15 -7.03 22.22
CA THR A 512 11.67 -5.77 21.70
C THR A 512 10.51 -4.82 21.42
N HIS A 513 10.58 -3.61 21.96
CA HIS A 513 9.62 -2.54 21.67
C HIS A 513 10.10 -1.75 20.46
N TYR A 514 9.19 -1.50 19.52
CA TYR A 514 9.45 -0.73 18.31
C TYR A 514 8.17 -0.12 17.76
N SER A 515 8.30 0.95 16.99
CA SER A 515 7.20 1.55 16.26
C SER A 515 7.03 0.85 14.92
N ALA A 516 5.86 0.30 14.68
CA ALA A 516 5.52 -0.36 13.43
C ALA A 516 5.03 0.63 12.38
N PHE A 517 4.42 1.74 12.81
CA PHE A 517 3.86 2.76 11.94
C PHE A 517 3.76 4.09 12.68
N TYR A 518 3.93 5.21 11.97
CA TYR A 518 3.75 6.58 12.43
C TYR A 518 2.90 7.35 11.42
N PHE A 519 2.03 8.22 11.91
CA PHE A 519 1.28 9.16 11.08
C PHE A 519 0.81 10.37 11.90
N GLU A 520 0.30 11.37 11.21
CA GLU A 520 -0.31 12.56 11.82
C GLU A 520 -1.78 12.65 11.42
N SER A 521 -2.65 12.99 12.35
CA SER A 521 -4.07 13.27 12.15
C SER A 521 -4.46 14.48 12.97
N PHE A 522 -5.14 15.47 12.38
CA PHE A 522 -5.49 16.76 13.03
C PHE A 522 -4.30 17.46 13.71
N GLY A 523 -3.10 17.36 13.10
CA GLY A 523 -1.88 17.94 13.66
C GLY A 523 -1.30 17.20 14.88
N ASN A 524 -1.88 16.06 15.27
CA ASN A 524 -1.39 15.22 16.36
C ASN A 524 -0.66 14.00 15.77
N PRO A 525 0.51 13.63 16.32
CA PRO A 525 1.26 12.46 15.91
C PRO A 525 0.76 11.19 16.59
N PHE A 526 0.65 10.11 15.85
CA PHE A 526 0.22 8.80 16.33
C PHE A 526 1.20 7.69 15.94
N ILE A 527 1.30 6.69 16.80
CA ILE A 527 2.15 5.53 16.60
C ILE A 527 1.36 4.24 16.83
N GLN A 528 1.56 3.29 15.93
CA GLN A 528 1.26 1.90 16.18
C GLN A 528 2.52 1.21 16.71
N LEU A 529 2.46 0.67 17.91
CA LEU A 529 3.53 -0.15 18.45
C LEU A 529 3.55 -1.54 17.79
N GLY A 530 4.74 -2.08 17.64
CA GLY A 530 4.94 -3.46 17.22
C GLY A 530 4.37 -4.45 18.23
N LYS A 531 4.02 -5.65 17.75
CA LYS A 531 3.48 -6.69 18.62
C LYS A 531 4.51 -7.13 19.67
N PRO A 532 4.14 -7.20 20.96
CA PRO A 532 5.04 -7.68 22.03
C PRO A 532 5.32 -9.18 21.87
N PHE A 533 5.98 -9.76 22.86
CA PHE A 533 6.15 -11.21 22.96
C PHE A 533 4.82 -11.95 22.81
N GLN A 534 4.82 -12.98 21.96
CA GLN A 534 3.68 -13.87 21.74
C GLN A 534 4.15 -15.32 21.75
N ILE A 535 3.31 -16.22 22.27
CA ILE A 535 3.52 -17.66 22.23
C ILE A 535 2.19 -18.32 21.79
N GLY A 536 2.29 -19.42 21.06
CA GLY A 536 1.12 -20.17 20.63
C GLY A 536 1.46 -21.59 20.20
N ALA A 537 0.42 -22.38 20.03
CA ALA A 537 0.48 -23.75 19.53
C ALA A 537 -0.35 -23.89 18.25
N GLU A 538 0.09 -24.78 17.39
CA GLU A 538 -0.58 -25.14 16.12
C GLU A 538 -0.64 -26.65 16.02
N VAL A 539 -1.80 -27.19 15.67
CA VAL A 539 -1.97 -28.59 15.33
C VAL A 539 -2.44 -28.68 13.88
N ALA A 540 -1.69 -29.40 13.05
CA ALA A 540 -2.02 -29.64 11.66
C ALA A 540 -2.23 -31.14 11.42
N ILE A 541 -3.27 -31.50 10.67
CA ILE A 541 -3.58 -32.87 10.27
C ILE A 541 -3.53 -32.93 8.74
N ALA A 542 -2.67 -33.80 8.20
CA ALA A 542 -2.53 -34.04 6.76
C ALA A 542 -3.23 -35.36 6.41
N PHE A 543 -4.20 -35.31 5.51
CA PHE A 543 -4.97 -36.46 5.03
C PHE A 543 -4.40 -37.02 3.74
#